data_3adf015b16a83bbb0a25e89548c892f4
#
_entry.id   3adf015b16a83bbb0a25e89548c892f4
#
_cell.length_a   1.000
_cell.length_b   1.000
_cell.length_c   1.000
_cell.angle_alpha   90.00
_cell.angle_beta   90.00
_cell.angle_gamma   90.00
#
_symmetry.space_group_name_H-M   'P 1'
#
loop_
_entity.id
_entity.type
_entity.pdbx_description
1 polymer ?
#
loop_
_entity_poly.entity_id
_entity_poly.type
_entity_poly.pdbx_seq_one_letter_code
_entity_poly.pdbx_strand_id
1 'polypeptide(L)'
;MFSVKSKIAEKLNIPEDIAEGFPIVTITGKGEIYVENYKGIIEYGKECIRSQTKVCRITFQGKGLEIVYYTNVDMKITGEIESVCYS
;
A
#
# COMPACT_ATOMS: atom_id res chain seq x y z
N MET A 1 15.16 16.36 -9.18
CA MET A 1 14.12 16.14 -9.94
C MET A 1 12.89 16.80 -9.48
N PHE A 2 12.27 17.29 -10.35
CA PHE A 2 11.14 17.89 -9.98
C PHE A 2 10.13 17.00 -9.59
N SER A 3 9.23 17.48 -9.03
CA SER A 3 8.29 16.73 -8.46
C SER A 3 7.07 16.66 -9.26
N VAL A 4 6.98 15.67 -10.08
CA VAL A 4 5.75 15.31 -10.73
C VAL A 4 4.68 15.10 -9.69
N LYS A 5 5.04 14.48 -8.58
CA LYS A 5 4.11 14.27 -7.49
C LYS A 5 3.52 15.54 -6.95
N SER A 6 4.35 16.55 -6.73
CA SER A 6 3.88 17.82 -6.25
C SER A 6 2.98 18.50 -7.26
N LYS A 7 3.36 18.44 -8.53
CA LYS A 7 2.54 19.05 -9.56
C LYS A 7 1.18 18.38 -9.67
N ILE A 8 1.15 17.08 -9.55
CA ILE A 8 -0.12 16.36 -9.60
C ILE A 8 -0.99 16.73 -8.43
N ALA A 9 -0.40 16.79 -7.24
CA ALA A 9 -1.14 17.15 -6.05
C ALA A 9 -1.71 18.56 -6.16
N GLU A 10 -0.91 19.49 -6.64
CA GLU A 10 -1.37 20.87 -6.84
C GLU A 10 -2.51 20.93 -7.83
N LYS A 11 -2.37 20.23 -8.96
CA LYS A 11 -3.39 20.26 -9.96
C LYS A 11 -4.68 19.66 -9.50
N LEU A 12 -4.61 18.55 -8.78
CA LEU A 12 -5.80 17.90 -8.28
C LEU A 12 -6.40 18.63 -7.11
N ASN A 13 -5.59 19.48 -6.47
CA ASN A 13 -6.08 20.28 -5.35
C ASN A 13 -6.76 19.41 -4.29
N ILE A 14 -6.09 18.33 -3.90
CA ILE A 14 -6.62 17.41 -2.89
C ILE A 14 -6.33 17.97 -1.52
N PRO A 15 -7.35 18.27 -0.72
CA PRO A 15 -7.11 18.76 0.64
C PRO A 15 -6.49 17.69 1.50
N GLU A 16 -5.61 18.11 2.39
CA GLU A 16 -4.94 17.19 3.28
C GLU A 16 -5.90 16.35 4.12
N ASP A 17 -6.96 16.98 4.59
CA ASP A 17 -7.89 16.29 5.46
C ASP A 17 -8.68 15.21 4.70
N ILE A 18 -8.89 15.37 3.41
CA ILE A 18 -9.54 14.34 2.61
C ILE A 18 -8.58 13.19 2.34
N ALA A 19 -7.32 13.51 2.08
CA ALA A 19 -6.32 12.49 1.82
C ALA A 19 -5.92 11.75 3.10
N GLU A 20 -6.15 12.36 4.25
CA GLU A 20 -5.78 11.75 5.51
C GLU A 20 -6.56 10.46 5.74
N GLY A 21 -5.84 9.41 6.05
CA GLY A 21 -6.45 8.11 6.27
C GLY A 21 -6.65 7.29 5.01
N PHE A 22 -6.42 7.89 3.84
CA PHE A 22 -6.45 7.11 2.61
C PHE A 22 -5.21 6.20 2.56
N PRO A 23 -5.35 4.99 2.04
CA PRO A 23 -4.20 4.10 1.94
C PRO A 23 -3.20 4.62 0.93
N ILE A 24 -1.92 4.50 1.25
CA ILE A 24 -0.85 4.85 0.35
C ILE A 24 -0.01 3.61 0.16
N VAL A 25 0.16 3.19 -1.08
CA VAL A 25 0.93 2.00 -1.41
C VAL A 25 2.11 2.43 -2.26
N THR A 26 3.30 2.17 -1.76
CA THR A 26 4.55 2.50 -2.46
C THR A 26 5.22 1.20 -2.84
N ILE A 27 5.44 0.99 -4.14
CA ILE A 27 6.06 -0.22 -4.64
C ILE A 27 7.44 0.13 -5.16
N THR A 28 8.45 -0.58 -4.69
CA THR A 28 9.81 -0.38 -5.14
C THR A 28 10.26 -1.64 -5.86
N GLY A 29 10.55 -1.50 -7.15
CA GLY A 29 10.93 -2.64 -7.98
C GLY A 29 9.83 -3.69 -7.99
N LYS A 30 10.22 -4.95 -7.84
CA LYS A 30 9.28 -6.05 -7.75
C LYS A 30 9.32 -6.73 -6.40
N GLY A 31 10.08 -6.19 -5.48
CA GLY A 31 10.37 -6.87 -4.24
C GLY A 31 9.93 -6.21 -2.96
N GLU A 32 9.45 -4.98 -3.02
CA GLU A 32 9.08 -4.28 -1.79
C GLU A 32 7.79 -3.51 -1.96
N ILE A 33 6.93 -3.59 -0.96
CA ILE A 33 5.71 -2.78 -0.89
C ILE A 33 5.65 -2.17 0.49
N TYR A 34 5.43 -0.86 0.53
CA TYR A 34 5.21 -0.15 1.78
C TYR A 34 3.78 0.35 1.78
N VAL A 35 3.01 -0.04 2.77
CA VAL A 35 1.59 0.29 2.86
C VAL A 35 1.37 1.18 4.07
N GLU A 36 0.74 2.33 3.85
CA GLU A 36 0.44 3.27 4.92
C GLU A 36 -1.06 3.43 5.05
N ASN A 37 -1.50 3.66 6.26
CA ASN A 37 -2.91 3.93 6.57
C ASN A 37 -3.83 2.74 6.30
N TYR A 38 -3.35 1.54 6.63
CA TYR A 38 -4.23 0.38 6.58
C TYR A 38 -4.94 0.24 7.93
N LYS A 39 -6.00 -0.56 7.97
CA LYS A 39 -6.77 -0.76 9.19
C LYS A 39 -6.55 -2.15 9.78
N GLY A 40 -6.27 -3.11 8.98
CA GLY A 40 -6.05 -4.47 9.48
C GLY A 40 -5.54 -5.38 8.39
N ILE A 41 -5.03 -6.53 8.81
CA ILE A 41 -4.57 -7.56 7.90
C ILE A 41 -5.62 -8.65 7.90
N ILE A 42 -6.24 -8.90 6.75
CA ILE A 42 -7.32 -9.87 6.63
C ILE A 42 -6.77 -11.26 6.37
N GLU A 43 -5.73 -11.33 5.55
CA GLU A 43 -5.16 -12.59 5.16
C GLU A 43 -3.66 -12.43 5.01
N TYR A 44 -2.90 -13.41 5.50
CA TYR A 44 -1.45 -13.38 5.42
C TYR A 44 -0.97 -14.75 5.02
N GLY A 45 -0.41 -14.85 3.83
CA GLY A 45 0.19 -16.08 3.32
C GLY A 45 1.35 -15.75 2.42
N LYS A 46 2.09 -16.77 2.00
CA LYS A 46 3.27 -16.56 1.17
C LYS A 46 2.91 -16.15 -0.25
N GLU A 47 1.68 -16.39 -0.66
CA GLU A 47 1.25 -16.07 -2.01
C GLU A 47 0.20 -14.98 -2.04
N CYS A 48 -0.35 -14.61 -0.89
CA CYS A 48 -1.41 -13.62 -0.85
C CYS A 48 -1.42 -12.93 0.50
N ILE A 49 -1.43 -11.60 0.46
CA ILE A 49 -1.61 -10.79 1.66
C ILE A 49 -2.74 -9.83 1.33
N ARG A 50 -3.74 -9.80 2.19
CA ARG A 50 -4.90 -8.93 1.98
C ARG A 50 -5.07 -8.02 3.16
N SER A 51 -5.24 -6.75 2.87
CA SER A 51 -5.32 -5.71 3.90
C SER A 51 -6.62 -4.92 3.75
N GLN A 52 -7.24 -4.61 4.86
CA GLN A 52 -8.40 -3.74 4.88
C GLN A 52 -7.93 -2.31 5.11
N THR A 53 -8.46 -1.38 4.35
CA THR A 53 -8.19 0.03 4.55
C THR A 53 -9.50 0.77 4.79
N LYS A 54 -9.41 2.08 4.94
CA LYS A 54 -10.58 2.91 5.17
C LYS A 54 -11.56 2.86 4.00
N VAL A 55 -11.05 2.74 2.79
CA VAL A 55 -11.89 2.88 1.60
C VAL A 55 -11.99 1.60 0.76
N CYS A 56 -11.10 0.63 0.96
CA CYS A 56 -11.10 -0.56 0.11
C CYS A 56 -10.29 -1.68 0.75
N ARG A 57 -10.29 -2.83 0.10
CA ARG A 57 -9.37 -3.91 0.42
C ARG A 57 -8.29 -3.92 -0.63
N ILE A 58 -7.06 -4.19 -0.21
CA ILE A 58 -5.95 -4.28 -1.13
C ILE A 58 -5.38 -5.69 -1.02
N THR A 59 -5.27 -6.37 -2.16
CA THR A 59 -4.75 -7.73 -2.21
C THR A 59 -3.42 -7.71 -2.95
N PHE A 60 -2.39 -8.19 -2.28
CA PHE A 60 -1.06 -8.33 -2.84
C PHE A 60 -0.85 -9.81 -3.14
N GLN A 61 -0.53 -10.14 -4.38
CA GLN A 61 -0.28 -11.52 -4.77
C GLN A 61 1.13 -11.68 -5.29
N GLY A 62 1.73 -12.81 -5.02
CA GLY A 62 3.08 -13.06 -5.46
C GLY A 62 3.60 -14.37 -4.90
N LYS A 63 4.91 -14.44 -4.69
CA LYS A 63 5.58 -15.61 -4.16
C LYS A 63 6.53 -15.22 -3.04
N GLY A 64 6.56 -16.01 -2.00
CA GLY A 64 7.45 -15.75 -0.89
C GLY A 64 7.16 -14.44 -0.20
N LEU A 65 5.91 -14.02 -0.16
CA LEU A 65 5.54 -12.76 0.46
C LEU A 65 5.72 -12.83 1.97
N GLU A 66 6.24 -11.77 2.53
CA GLU A 66 6.49 -11.71 3.95
C GLU A 66 6.24 -10.29 4.45
N ILE A 67 5.56 -10.16 5.58
CA ILE A 67 5.43 -8.87 6.24
C ILE A 67 6.66 -8.72 7.12
N VAL A 68 7.55 -7.83 6.75
CA VAL A 68 8.80 -7.62 7.45
C VAL A 68 8.57 -6.94 8.78
N TYR A 69 7.66 -5.97 8.79
CA TYR A 69 7.22 -5.33 10.01
C TYR A 69 5.86 -4.69 9.77
N TYR A 70 5.17 -4.43 10.85
CA TYR A 70 3.91 -3.69 10.77
C TYR A 70 3.69 -2.94 12.08
N THR A 71 2.98 -1.83 11.95
CA THR A 71 2.52 -1.04 13.08
C THR A 71 1.01 -0.91 12.96
N ASN A 72 0.40 -0.08 13.79
CA ASN A 72 -1.04 0.16 13.70
C ASN A 72 -1.43 0.86 12.41
N VAL A 73 -0.49 1.50 11.74
CA VAL A 73 -0.81 2.36 10.59
C VAL A 73 -0.01 2.03 9.34
N ASP A 74 1.10 1.30 9.44
CA ASP A 74 1.90 0.99 8.25
C ASP A 74 2.51 -0.39 8.32
N MET A 75 2.89 -0.92 7.16
CA MET A 75 3.57 -2.21 7.10
C MET A 75 4.46 -2.26 5.88
N LYS A 76 5.44 -3.14 5.93
CA LYS A 76 6.34 -3.38 4.82
C LYS A 76 6.28 -4.84 4.43
N ILE A 77 6.06 -5.09 3.14
CA ILE A 77 5.98 -6.42 2.57
C ILE A 77 7.15 -6.62 1.63
N THR A 78 7.78 -7.78 1.69
CA THR A 78 8.81 -8.16 0.74
C THR A 78 8.43 -9.47 0.08
N GLY A 79 9.10 -9.78 -1.03
CA GLY A 79 8.86 -11.02 -1.78
C GLY A 79 8.85 -10.74 -3.27
N GLU A 80 8.41 -11.71 -4.04
CA GLU A 80 8.26 -11.51 -5.48
C GLU A 80 6.82 -11.10 -5.72
N ILE A 81 6.61 -9.82 -6.04
CA ILE A 81 5.28 -9.26 -6.16
C ILE A 81 4.79 -9.40 -7.58
N GLU A 82 3.61 -9.97 -7.76
CA GLU A 82 3.04 -10.21 -9.08
C GLU A 82 1.86 -9.30 -9.38
N SER A 83 1.04 -9.01 -8.39
CA SER A 83 -0.09 -8.12 -8.63
C SER A 83 -0.53 -7.43 -7.35
N VAL A 84 -1.16 -6.28 -7.53
CA VAL A 84 -1.77 -5.50 -6.46
C VAL A 84 -3.16 -5.14 -6.97
N CYS A 85 -4.18 -5.56 -6.23
CA CYS A 85 -5.56 -5.37 -6.65
C CYS A 85 -6.38 -4.72 -5.55
N TYR A 86 -7.33 -3.90 -5.97
CA TYR A 86 -8.25 -3.24 -5.04
C TYR A 86 -9.63 -3.85 -5.19
N SER A 87 -10.35 -3.95 -4.10
CA SER A 87 -11.74 -4.43 -4.16
C SER A 87 -12.64 -3.84 -3.08
#